data_2cf71f554baf8f530e416292271c92c0
#
_entry.id   2cf71f554baf8f530e416292271c92c0
#
_cell.length_a   1.000
_cell.length_b   1.000
_cell.length_c   1.000
_cell.angle_alpha   90.00
_cell.angle_beta   90.00
_cell.angle_gamma   90.00
#
_symmetry.space_group_name_H-M   'P 1'
#
loop_
_entity.id
_entity.type
_entity.pdbx_description
1 polymer ?
#
loop_
_entity_poly.entity_id
_entity_poly.type
_entity_poly.pdbx_seq_one_letter_code
_entity_poly.pdbx_strand_id
1 'polypeptide(L)'
;MHRVVIDEFHEIETSDLFVRLKFIESDYRWIISGTPFKEKSIKKYTDLEKTSLSKVIDYLTFNLNIINTIDIFDINNYNYIKNHFSRNTHDKNIKILKLPEIIEETIWLNFTETERMIYNAYLADPNNGPYDVFLRQICCHPLISEKIRENMSNKVESLNDIKDIMKKMYFTEFDKADENYNNCLERINKINTEIDKMTLEKKTNLIGFKDLQEELTGANIRLADFKKIRDGKEKTLQYYKTFLDLISDMNNVTQQECPICLDNIKENDIGITFCGHIFCYTCISVIVKENRNTAIANNCPNCKKKLELDKIFLISENKSKDVNTLGTKLSYIINYIKSTPDKYRIIFSQWDYLLKEVGKVLEQNDIKHLYCQGNVYQKDKVLKLFNSKNIVNNEYKIIMLSSDSTVSGSNLNNAEEVIFLDPVYGDKIHRLNTENQAIGRVRRLGNRYEKIKVIRLLIKDSIEEEIYKANQN
;
A
#
# COMPACT_ATOMS: atom_id res chain seq x y z
N MET A 1 42.25 -12.01 12.29
CA MET A 1 41.89 -10.94 11.30
C MET A 1 42.09 -9.60 12.01
N HIS A 2 42.75 -8.60 11.39
CA HIS A 2 43.04 -7.37 12.10
C HIS A 2 41.79 -6.53 12.38
N ARG A 3 40.86 -6.47 11.43
CA ARG A 3 39.63 -5.67 11.56
C ARG A 3 38.45 -6.35 10.90
N VAL A 4 37.27 -6.35 11.56
CA VAL A 4 35.98 -6.74 10.99
C VAL A 4 35.08 -5.51 11.01
N VAL A 5 34.48 -5.18 9.86
CA VAL A 5 33.54 -4.08 9.71
C VAL A 5 32.21 -4.66 9.22
N ILE A 6 31.13 -4.41 9.94
CA ILE A 6 29.77 -4.80 9.55
C ILE A 6 29.05 -3.53 9.12
N ASP A 7 28.75 -3.43 7.83
CA ASP A 7 27.94 -2.37 7.28
C ASP A 7 26.46 -2.77 7.30
N GLU A 8 25.56 -1.80 7.47
CA GLU A 8 24.09 -1.99 7.59
C GLU A 8 23.72 -3.08 8.63
N PHE A 9 24.33 -2.99 9.81
CA PHE A 9 24.15 -3.98 10.88
C PHE A 9 22.68 -4.29 11.20
N HIS A 10 21.79 -3.31 11.11
CA HIS A 10 20.37 -3.45 11.38
C HIS A 10 19.66 -4.47 10.46
N GLU A 11 20.24 -4.82 9.30
CA GLU A 11 19.69 -5.83 8.39
C GLU A 11 20.02 -7.26 8.86
N ILE A 12 21.09 -7.44 9.60
CA ILE A 12 21.61 -8.78 9.97
C ILE A 12 21.46 -9.14 11.44
N GLU A 13 21.11 -8.20 12.31
CA GLU A 13 21.10 -8.40 13.78
C GLU A 13 20.21 -9.55 14.26
N THR A 14 19.17 -9.90 13.50
CA THR A 14 18.25 -11.01 13.79
C THR A 14 18.53 -12.28 12.99
N SER A 15 19.54 -12.27 12.12
CA SER A 15 19.85 -13.38 11.23
C SER A 15 20.87 -14.35 11.83
N ASP A 16 20.85 -15.61 11.34
CA ASP A 16 21.88 -16.62 11.66
C ASP A 16 23.28 -16.15 11.25
N LEU A 17 23.39 -15.24 10.28
CA LEU A 17 24.64 -14.66 9.85
C LEU A 17 25.31 -13.89 11.00
N PHE A 18 24.54 -13.12 11.78
CA PHE A 18 25.08 -12.40 12.92
C PHE A 18 25.69 -13.34 13.97
N VAL A 19 25.03 -14.47 14.24
CA VAL A 19 25.57 -15.48 15.16
C VAL A 19 26.92 -16.00 14.66
N ARG A 20 27.07 -16.26 13.37
CA ARG A 20 28.32 -16.74 12.77
C ARG A 20 29.42 -15.68 12.79
N LEU A 21 29.08 -14.41 12.60
CA LEU A 21 30.03 -13.29 12.62
C LEU A 21 30.69 -13.11 14.01
N LYS A 22 30.00 -13.52 15.09
CA LYS A 22 30.58 -13.49 16.45
C LYS A 22 31.82 -14.37 16.61
N PHE A 23 31.91 -15.46 15.84
CA PHE A 23 33.03 -16.39 15.90
C PHE A 23 34.26 -15.95 15.10
N ILE A 24 34.18 -14.85 14.35
CA ILE A 24 35.32 -14.32 13.63
C ILE A 24 36.24 -13.61 14.61
N GLU A 25 37.45 -14.12 14.80
CA GLU A 25 38.49 -13.49 15.62
C GLU A 25 39.07 -12.26 14.91
N SER A 26 39.09 -11.13 15.62
CA SER A 26 39.62 -9.87 15.11
C SER A 26 40.10 -8.95 16.24
N ASP A 27 41.11 -8.12 15.96
CA ASP A 27 41.62 -7.16 16.93
C ASP A 27 40.64 -6.00 17.14
N TYR A 28 39.90 -5.62 16.07
CA TYR A 28 38.97 -4.51 16.10
C TYR A 28 37.66 -4.91 15.41
N ARG A 29 36.53 -4.48 16.01
CA ARG A 29 35.18 -4.66 15.46
C ARG A 29 34.50 -3.33 15.29
N TRP A 30 33.87 -3.12 14.12
CA TRP A 30 33.15 -1.91 13.78
C TRP A 30 31.78 -2.25 13.27
N ILE A 31 30.80 -1.45 13.66
CA ILE A 31 29.44 -1.48 13.14
C ILE A 31 29.18 -0.14 12.47
N ILE A 32 28.71 -0.18 11.25
CA ILE A 32 28.26 0.98 10.47
C ILE A 32 26.77 0.81 10.20
N SER A 33 25.98 1.83 10.48
CA SER A 33 24.55 1.82 10.16
C SER A 33 24.03 3.25 10.08
N GLY A 34 23.14 3.53 9.12
CA GLY A 34 22.42 4.79 9.04
C GLY A 34 21.34 4.91 10.12
N THR A 35 20.84 3.77 10.63
CA THR A 35 19.75 3.67 11.61
C THR A 35 20.07 2.65 12.68
N PRO A 36 21.12 2.87 13.50
CA PRO A 36 21.57 1.88 14.47
C PRO A 36 20.58 1.61 15.60
N PHE A 37 19.70 2.58 15.89
CA PHE A 37 18.69 2.48 16.95
C PHE A 37 17.41 3.16 16.49
N LYS A 38 16.24 2.60 16.88
CA LYS A 38 14.95 3.26 16.69
C LYS A 38 14.88 4.46 17.64
N GLU A 39 14.56 5.64 17.12
CA GLU A 39 14.35 6.85 17.92
C GLU A 39 13.03 6.73 18.70
N LYS A 40 13.10 6.15 19.90
CA LYS A 40 12.01 6.22 20.89
C LYS A 40 12.55 6.83 22.17
N SER A 41 11.70 7.51 22.93
CA SER A 41 12.09 7.99 24.25
C SER A 41 12.50 6.79 25.12
N ILE A 42 13.56 6.94 25.88
CA ILE A 42 14.18 5.92 26.75
C ILE A 42 13.14 5.12 27.59
N LYS A 43 12.03 5.75 27.96
CA LYS A 43 10.94 5.12 28.75
C LYS A 43 10.03 4.17 27.95
N LYS A 44 10.19 4.03 26.62
CA LYS A 44 9.29 3.28 25.74
C LYS A 44 9.96 2.14 24.95
N TYR A 45 11.18 1.76 25.30
CA TYR A 45 11.82 0.61 24.67
C TYR A 45 11.15 -0.71 25.09
N THR A 46 10.80 -1.50 24.09
CA THR A 46 10.30 -2.87 24.30
C THR A 46 11.46 -3.79 24.70
N ASP A 47 11.15 -4.94 25.30
CA ASP A 47 12.18 -5.92 25.66
C ASP A 47 12.94 -6.44 24.43
N LEU A 48 12.31 -6.48 23.27
CA LEU A 48 12.94 -6.83 21.99
C LEU A 48 14.00 -5.79 21.57
N GLU A 49 13.72 -4.52 21.73
CA GLU A 49 14.65 -3.42 21.39
C GLU A 49 15.84 -3.36 22.35
N LYS A 50 15.62 -3.66 23.63
CA LYS A 50 16.70 -3.84 24.62
C LYS A 50 17.61 -5.01 24.26
N THR A 51 17.01 -6.10 23.78
CA THR A 51 17.75 -7.28 23.32
C THR A 51 18.61 -6.97 22.09
N SER A 52 18.11 -6.18 21.15
CA SER A 52 18.86 -5.74 19.97
C SER A 52 20.09 -4.90 20.36
N LEU A 53 19.90 -3.90 21.22
CA LEU A 53 21.01 -3.07 21.71
C LEU A 53 22.05 -3.88 22.49
N SER A 54 21.60 -4.85 23.31
CA SER A 54 22.52 -5.72 24.05
C SER A 54 23.36 -6.59 23.10
N LYS A 55 22.80 -7.07 21.99
CA LYS A 55 23.52 -7.82 20.95
C LYS A 55 24.62 -6.97 20.28
N VAL A 56 24.34 -5.69 20.01
CA VAL A 56 25.32 -4.75 19.45
C VAL A 56 26.50 -4.57 20.40
N ILE A 57 26.22 -4.30 21.66
CA ILE A 57 27.25 -4.09 22.69
C ILE A 57 28.06 -5.37 22.89
N ASP A 58 27.39 -6.53 22.98
CA ASP A 58 28.00 -7.85 23.11
C ASP A 58 28.97 -8.17 21.95
N TYR A 59 28.57 -7.82 20.73
CA TYR A 59 29.45 -7.97 19.57
C TYR A 59 30.67 -7.05 19.64
N LEU A 60 30.49 -5.79 20.01
CA LEU A 60 31.59 -4.80 20.07
C LEU A 60 32.55 -5.06 21.22
N THR A 61 32.10 -5.62 22.34
CA THR A 61 32.88 -5.85 23.55
C THR A 61 33.58 -7.21 23.62
N PHE A 62 33.51 -8.02 22.55
CA PHE A 62 34.13 -9.36 22.48
C PHE A 62 33.66 -10.34 23.57
N ASN A 63 32.39 -10.30 23.95
CA ASN A 63 31.82 -11.12 25.02
C ASN A 63 32.57 -10.98 26.36
N LEU A 64 33.05 -9.81 26.71
CA LEU A 64 33.75 -9.53 27.98
C LEU A 64 32.80 -9.62 29.17
N ASN A 65 31.79 -10.47 29.20
CA ASN A 65 30.84 -10.71 30.31
C ASN A 65 30.38 -9.43 31.08
N ILE A 66 30.59 -8.27 30.46
CA ILE A 66 30.28 -6.97 31.04
C ILE A 66 28.75 -6.76 31.09
N ILE A 67 28.01 -7.53 30.31
CA ILE A 67 26.61 -7.23 29.97
C ILE A 67 25.58 -7.83 30.93
N ASN A 68 25.91 -8.86 31.69
CA ASN A 68 24.96 -9.44 32.65
C ASN A 68 24.59 -8.50 33.82
N THR A 69 25.23 -7.33 33.92
CA THR A 69 25.01 -6.36 34.99
C THR A 69 24.80 -4.92 34.51
N ILE A 70 24.82 -4.67 33.19
CA ILE A 70 24.73 -3.31 32.66
C ILE A 70 23.29 -2.96 32.34
N ASP A 71 22.67 -2.19 33.19
CA ASP A 71 21.52 -1.39 32.76
C ASP A 71 22.05 -0.36 31.74
N ILE A 72 21.74 -0.59 30.46
CA ILE A 72 22.20 0.25 29.33
C ILE A 72 21.74 1.70 29.50
N PHE A 73 20.80 1.95 30.40
CA PHE A 73 20.26 3.25 30.75
C PHE A 73 20.90 3.88 31.97
N ASP A 74 21.87 3.21 32.60
CA ASP A 74 22.71 3.82 33.66
C ASP A 74 23.64 4.89 33.05
N ILE A 75 23.78 6.01 33.72
CA ILE A 75 24.58 7.16 33.29
C ILE A 75 26.05 6.82 33.01
N ASN A 76 26.59 5.81 33.71
CA ASN A 76 27.95 5.33 33.53
C ASN A 76 28.11 4.57 32.20
N ASN A 77 27.12 3.84 31.82
CA ASN A 77 27.09 3.11 30.56
C ASN A 77 26.83 4.03 29.37
N TYR A 78 26.05 5.10 29.53
CA TYR A 78 25.91 6.15 28.54
C TYR A 78 27.25 6.77 28.16
N ASN A 79 28.14 7.04 29.12
CA ASN A 79 29.47 7.56 28.85
C ASN A 79 30.34 6.56 28.08
N TYR A 80 30.22 5.25 28.38
CA TYR A 80 30.92 4.20 27.63
C TYR A 80 30.47 4.17 26.19
N ILE A 81 29.15 4.14 25.96
CA ILE A 81 28.56 4.14 24.61
C ILE A 81 28.96 5.41 23.84
N LYS A 82 28.90 6.58 24.48
CA LYS A 82 29.27 7.87 23.88
C LYS A 82 30.73 7.90 23.39
N ASN A 83 31.65 7.25 24.08
CA ASN A 83 33.05 7.19 23.69
C ASN A 83 33.31 6.21 22.53
N HIS A 84 32.43 5.25 22.31
CA HIS A 84 32.55 4.24 21.25
C HIS A 84 31.58 4.47 20.07
N PHE A 85 30.76 5.52 20.15
CA PHE A 85 29.76 5.86 19.14
C PHE A 85 30.13 7.19 18.48
N SER A 86 30.30 7.16 17.16
CA SER A 86 30.49 8.36 16.36
C SER A 86 29.30 8.55 15.39
N ARG A 87 28.62 9.68 15.48
CA ARG A 87 27.52 10.04 14.59
C ARG A 87 27.88 11.24 13.74
N ASN A 88 27.86 11.06 12.44
CA ASN A 88 27.94 12.14 11.47
C ASN A 88 26.52 12.62 11.16
N THR A 89 26.12 13.79 11.65
CA THR A 89 24.81 14.35 11.36
C THR A 89 24.78 14.98 9.97
N HIS A 90 23.65 14.88 9.32
CA HIS A 90 23.42 15.43 7.98
C HIS A 90 23.76 16.93 7.90
N ASP A 91 23.36 17.72 8.88
CA ASP A 91 23.60 19.17 8.94
C ASP A 91 25.07 19.59 9.02
N LYS A 92 25.90 18.79 9.70
CA LYS A 92 27.34 19.02 9.75
C LYS A 92 28.02 18.73 8.41
N ASN A 93 27.54 17.70 7.72
CA ASN A 93 28.15 17.24 6.47
C ASN A 93 27.71 18.06 5.25
N ILE A 94 26.48 18.58 5.21
CA ILE A 94 25.98 19.43 4.11
C ILE A 94 26.86 20.67 3.93
N LYS A 95 27.32 21.29 5.01
CA LYS A 95 28.18 22.51 4.94
C LYS A 95 29.58 22.23 4.41
N ILE A 96 30.08 21.03 4.58
CA ILE A 96 31.44 20.63 4.18
C ILE A 96 31.43 19.96 2.79
N LEU A 97 30.39 19.19 2.52
CA LEU A 97 30.23 18.40 1.32
C LEU A 97 29.17 19.06 0.42
N LYS A 98 29.53 19.44 -0.79
CA LYS A 98 28.59 19.96 -1.80
C LYS A 98 27.68 18.82 -2.30
N LEU A 99 26.68 18.46 -1.48
CA LEU A 99 25.65 17.50 -1.88
C LEU A 99 24.57 18.22 -2.71
N PRO A 100 23.96 17.54 -3.68
CA PRO A 100 22.85 18.09 -4.46
C PRO A 100 21.71 18.58 -3.58
N GLU A 101 21.09 19.68 -4.00
CA GLU A 101 19.82 20.19 -3.43
C GLU A 101 18.66 19.27 -3.82
N ILE A 102 17.76 18.97 -2.89
CA ILE A 102 16.55 18.21 -3.18
C ILE A 102 15.40 19.17 -3.45
N ILE A 103 14.74 18.99 -4.58
CA ILE A 103 13.50 19.67 -4.96
C ILE A 103 12.38 18.64 -4.92
N GLU A 104 11.45 18.78 -4.00
CA GLU A 104 10.32 17.86 -3.86
C GLU A 104 9.08 18.36 -4.61
N GLU A 105 8.43 17.48 -5.33
CA GLU A 105 7.18 17.74 -6.04
C GLU A 105 6.20 16.60 -5.81
N THR A 106 4.96 16.94 -5.45
CA THR A 106 3.88 15.96 -5.30
C THR A 106 2.85 16.20 -6.39
N ILE A 107 2.64 15.18 -7.22
CA ILE A 107 1.69 15.21 -8.32
C ILE A 107 0.43 14.46 -7.90
N TRP A 108 -0.66 15.20 -7.81
CA TRP A 108 -1.97 14.66 -7.48
C TRP A 108 -2.72 14.28 -8.75
N LEU A 109 -3.02 13.00 -8.89
CA LEU A 109 -3.71 12.41 -10.03
C LEU A 109 -5.15 12.04 -9.64
N ASN A 110 -6.02 12.01 -10.63
CA ASN A 110 -7.39 11.50 -10.46
C ASN A 110 -7.50 10.13 -11.10
N PHE A 111 -8.19 9.21 -10.45
CA PHE A 111 -8.51 7.92 -11.06
C PHE A 111 -9.24 8.07 -12.40
N THR A 112 -9.01 7.13 -13.29
CA THR A 112 -9.96 6.89 -14.38
C THR A 112 -11.30 6.42 -13.79
N GLU A 113 -12.38 6.52 -14.55
CA GLU A 113 -13.70 6.05 -14.09
C GLU A 113 -13.69 4.58 -13.69
N THR A 114 -13.00 3.75 -14.46
CA THR A 114 -12.87 2.32 -14.17
C THR A 114 -12.09 2.05 -12.88
N GLU A 115 -10.97 2.71 -12.69
CA GLU A 115 -10.20 2.57 -11.45
C GLU A 115 -10.99 3.05 -10.23
N ARG A 116 -11.70 4.18 -10.36
CA ARG A 116 -12.56 4.73 -9.30
C ARG A 116 -13.69 3.76 -8.97
N MET A 117 -14.33 3.18 -9.99
CA MET A 117 -15.37 2.17 -9.81
C MET A 117 -14.87 0.96 -9.01
N ILE A 118 -13.71 0.41 -9.38
CA ILE A 118 -13.14 -0.75 -8.72
C ILE A 118 -12.80 -0.42 -7.26
N TYR A 119 -12.19 0.74 -7.03
CA TYR A 119 -11.83 1.23 -5.70
C TYR A 119 -13.06 1.38 -4.80
N ASN A 120 -14.11 2.02 -5.29
CA ASN A 120 -15.33 2.29 -4.56
C ASN A 120 -16.17 1.02 -4.31
N ALA A 121 -16.21 0.10 -5.28
CA ALA A 121 -16.88 -1.18 -5.12
C ALA A 121 -16.28 -1.97 -3.94
N TYR A 122 -14.96 -1.94 -3.80
CA TYR A 122 -14.30 -2.60 -2.68
C TYR A 122 -14.64 -1.95 -1.33
N LEU A 123 -14.71 -0.62 -1.30
CA LEU A 123 -15.09 0.14 -0.10
C LEU A 123 -16.57 -0.05 0.29
N ALA A 124 -17.42 -0.49 -0.63
CA ALA A 124 -18.83 -0.73 -0.33
C ALA A 124 -19.06 -1.89 0.64
N ASP A 125 -18.12 -2.84 0.73
CA ASP A 125 -18.14 -3.89 1.74
C ASP A 125 -17.61 -3.35 3.08
N PRO A 126 -18.43 -3.22 4.13
CA PRO A 126 -18.02 -2.69 5.42
C PRO A 126 -17.06 -3.61 6.19
N ASN A 127 -16.86 -4.84 5.72
CA ASN A 127 -15.92 -5.78 6.33
C ASN A 127 -14.49 -5.58 5.81
N ASN A 128 -14.31 -4.82 4.73
CA ASN A 128 -12.99 -4.48 4.21
C ASN A 128 -12.36 -3.38 5.07
N GLY A 129 -11.08 -3.55 5.40
CA GLY A 129 -10.33 -2.56 6.17
C GLY A 129 -9.98 -1.33 5.32
N PRO A 130 -9.92 -0.12 5.92
CA PRO A 130 -9.57 1.10 5.19
C PRO A 130 -8.13 1.10 4.66
N TYR A 131 -7.21 0.35 5.28
CA TYR A 131 -5.79 0.26 4.89
C TYR A 131 -5.44 -1.05 4.19
N ASP A 132 -6.41 -1.67 3.55
CA ASP A 132 -6.24 -2.95 2.88
C ASP A 132 -5.20 -2.85 1.74
N VAL A 133 -4.44 -3.93 1.58
CA VAL A 133 -3.45 -4.10 0.51
C VAL A 133 -4.09 -3.90 -0.86
N PHE A 134 -5.32 -4.40 -1.04
CA PHE A 134 -6.06 -4.29 -2.29
C PHE A 134 -6.29 -2.84 -2.70
N LEU A 135 -6.74 -1.97 -1.77
CA LEU A 135 -6.96 -0.54 -2.07
C LEU A 135 -5.67 0.17 -2.50
N ARG A 136 -4.56 -0.11 -1.82
CA ARG A 136 -3.24 0.43 -2.18
C ARG A 136 -2.78 -0.06 -3.56
N GLN A 137 -3.07 -1.31 -3.89
CA GLN A 137 -2.78 -1.87 -5.20
C GLN A 137 -3.60 -1.22 -6.31
N ILE A 138 -4.90 -1.00 -6.08
CA ILE A 138 -5.77 -0.30 -7.05
C ILE A 138 -5.31 1.12 -7.31
N CYS A 139 -4.84 1.83 -6.28
CA CYS A 139 -4.24 3.17 -6.46
C CYS A 139 -3.04 3.17 -7.41
N CYS A 140 -2.30 2.07 -7.47
CA CYS A 140 -1.17 1.91 -8.38
C CYS A 140 -1.62 1.47 -9.77
N HIS A 141 -2.25 0.33 -9.85
CA HIS A 141 -2.87 -0.23 -11.05
C HIS A 141 -3.68 -1.49 -10.69
N PRO A 142 -4.90 -1.68 -11.22
CA PRO A 142 -5.72 -2.85 -10.87
C PRO A 142 -5.03 -4.20 -11.09
N LEU A 143 -4.24 -4.34 -12.16
CA LEU A 143 -3.54 -5.59 -12.51
C LEU A 143 -2.44 -6.01 -11.52
N ILE A 144 -2.00 -5.16 -10.62
CA ILE A 144 -1.02 -5.59 -9.60
C ILE A 144 -1.65 -6.40 -8.48
N SER A 145 -2.98 -6.36 -8.34
CA SER A 145 -3.69 -7.17 -7.37
C SER A 145 -3.69 -8.65 -7.77
N GLU A 146 -3.18 -9.50 -6.89
CA GLU A 146 -3.20 -10.96 -7.06
C GLU A 146 -4.64 -11.47 -7.20
N LYS A 147 -5.55 -10.94 -6.40
CA LYS A 147 -6.97 -11.26 -6.44
C LYS A 147 -7.60 -11.04 -7.82
N ILE A 148 -7.23 -9.99 -8.53
CA ILE A 148 -7.69 -9.72 -9.91
C ILE A 148 -7.02 -10.70 -10.87
N ARG A 149 -5.70 -10.90 -10.75
CA ARG A 149 -4.95 -11.80 -11.65
C ARG A 149 -5.40 -13.25 -11.58
N GLU A 150 -5.72 -13.77 -10.42
CA GLU A 150 -6.21 -15.15 -10.23
C GLU A 150 -7.55 -15.40 -10.95
N ASN A 151 -8.34 -14.34 -11.15
CA ASN A 151 -9.62 -14.42 -11.86
C ASN A 151 -9.50 -14.15 -13.39
N MET A 152 -8.28 -13.93 -13.88
CA MET A 152 -8.03 -13.72 -15.31
C MET A 152 -7.96 -15.07 -16.03
N SER A 153 -8.87 -15.32 -16.95
CA SER A 153 -8.86 -16.49 -17.85
C SER A 153 -8.14 -16.21 -19.18
N ASN A 154 -7.99 -14.93 -19.56
CA ASN A 154 -7.41 -14.49 -20.84
C ASN A 154 -6.44 -13.33 -20.62
N LYS A 155 -5.67 -13.01 -21.68
CA LYS A 155 -4.81 -11.82 -21.69
C LYS A 155 -5.66 -10.56 -21.58
N VAL A 156 -5.37 -9.74 -20.58
CA VAL A 156 -6.03 -8.44 -20.37
C VAL A 156 -5.21 -7.38 -21.10
N GLU A 157 -5.85 -6.65 -21.99
CA GLU A 157 -5.22 -5.62 -22.81
C GLU A 157 -5.69 -4.20 -22.43
N SER A 158 -6.82 -4.11 -21.73
CA SER A 158 -7.43 -2.84 -21.38
C SER A 158 -8.09 -2.83 -20.00
N LEU A 159 -8.31 -1.63 -19.46
CA LEU A 159 -9.13 -1.46 -18.24
C LEU A 159 -10.59 -1.94 -18.43
N ASN A 160 -11.09 -1.96 -19.66
CA ASN A 160 -12.44 -2.48 -19.93
C ASN A 160 -12.53 -3.99 -19.70
N ASP A 161 -11.48 -4.74 -20.03
CA ASP A 161 -11.45 -6.18 -19.78
C ASP A 161 -11.49 -6.45 -18.27
N ILE A 162 -10.91 -5.56 -17.47
CA ILE A 162 -10.94 -5.65 -16.01
C ILE A 162 -12.36 -5.50 -15.47
N LYS A 163 -13.22 -4.69 -16.09
CA LYS A 163 -14.64 -4.56 -15.68
C LYS A 163 -15.35 -5.91 -15.70
N ASP A 164 -15.20 -6.69 -16.76
CA ASP A 164 -15.87 -7.99 -16.89
C ASP A 164 -15.32 -9.01 -15.91
N ILE A 165 -14.00 -9.00 -15.68
CA ILE A 165 -13.34 -9.84 -14.67
C ILE A 165 -13.86 -9.50 -13.27
N MET A 166 -13.93 -8.23 -12.93
CA MET A 166 -14.41 -7.77 -11.63
C MET A 166 -15.89 -8.11 -11.42
N LYS A 167 -16.72 -7.96 -12.46
CA LYS A 167 -18.14 -8.35 -12.42
C LYS A 167 -18.27 -9.83 -12.07
N LYS A 168 -17.53 -10.69 -12.77
CA LYS A 168 -17.52 -12.14 -12.53
C LYS A 168 -17.00 -12.47 -11.13
N MET A 169 -15.93 -11.81 -10.71
CA MET A 169 -15.33 -12.01 -9.38
C MET A 169 -16.32 -11.68 -8.26
N TYR A 170 -16.93 -10.50 -8.28
CA TYR A 170 -17.89 -10.10 -7.25
C TYR A 170 -19.14 -10.97 -7.22
N PHE A 171 -19.60 -11.42 -8.40
CA PHE A 171 -20.70 -12.39 -8.48
C PHE A 171 -20.32 -13.71 -7.83
N THR A 172 -19.16 -14.25 -8.16
CA THR A 172 -18.66 -15.52 -7.56
C THR A 172 -18.43 -15.40 -6.05
N GLU A 173 -17.92 -14.26 -5.57
CA GLU A 173 -17.73 -14.02 -4.13
C GLU A 173 -19.07 -13.96 -3.39
N PHE A 174 -20.07 -13.32 -3.98
CA PHE A 174 -21.41 -13.28 -3.39
C PHE A 174 -22.05 -14.68 -3.36
N ASP A 175 -22.01 -15.43 -4.46
CA ASP A 175 -22.58 -16.77 -4.54
C ASP A 175 -21.98 -17.70 -3.50
N LYS A 176 -20.65 -17.70 -3.32
CA LYS A 176 -19.98 -18.47 -2.28
C LYS A 176 -20.41 -18.07 -0.87
N ALA A 177 -20.54 -16.77 -0.62
CA ALA A 177 -20.96 -16.26 0.68
C ALA A 177 -22.42 -16.63 0.98
N ASP A 178 -23.29 -16.58 -0.02
CA ASP A 178 -24.70 -16.96 0.09
C ASP A 178 -24.86 -18.47 0.29
N GLU A 179 -24.09 -19.29 -0.43
CA GLU A 179 -24.05 -20.74 -0.23
C GLU A 179 -23.62 -21.11 1.20
N ASN A 180 -22.56 -20.50 1.72
CA ASN A 180 -22.11 -20.75 3.09
C ASN A 180 -23.17 -20.37 4.13
N TYR A 181 -23.87 -19.26 3.93
CA TYR A 181 -24.96 -18.82 4.78
C TYR A 181 -26.11 -19.83 4.76
N ASN A 182 -26.54 -20.24 3.56
CA ASN A 182 -27.67 -21.18 3.36
C ASN A 182 -27.33 -22.56 3.92
N ASN A 183 -26.13 -23.09 3.69
CA ASN A 183 -25.67 -24.37 4.26
C ASN A 183 -25.67 -24.34 5.81
N CYS A 184 -25.23 -23.22 6.41
CA CYS A 184 -25.28 -23.06 7.85
C CYS A 184 -26.72 -23.01 8.38
N LEU A 185 -27.62 -22.33 7.67
CA LEU A 185 -29.04 -22.25 8.01
C LEU A 185 -29.72 -23.63 7.94
N GLU A 186 -29.44 -24.42 6.90
CA GLU A 186 -29.94 -25.79 6.78
C GLU A 186 -29.44 -26.68 7.92
N ARG A 187 -28.18 -26.54 8.34
CA ARG A 187 -27.62 -27.28 9.48
C ARG A 187 -28.37 -26.94 10.78
N ILE A 188 -28.61 -25.65 11.02
CA ILE A 188 -29.39 -25.19 12.19
C ILE A 188 -30.80 -25.78 12.18
N ASN A 189 -31.46 -25.81 11.03
CA ASN A 189 -32.79 -26.40 10.91
C ASN A 189 -32.79 -27.91 11.23
N LYS A 190 -31.77 -28.66 10.77
CA LYS A 190 -31.60 -30.07 11.09
C LYS A 190 -31.39 -30.28 12.60
N ILE A 191 -30.51 -29.50 13.24
CA ILE A 191 -30.25 -29.58 14.68
C ILE A 191 -31.54 -29.27 15.46
N ASN A 192 -32.28 -28.24 15.09
CA ASN A 192 -33.56 -27.90 15.73
C ASN A 192 -34.57 -29.05 15.63
N THR A 193 -34.68 -29.69 14.46
CA THR A 193 -35.56 -30.83 14.25
C THR A 193 -35.20 -32.02 15.18
N GLU A 194 -33.90 -32.27 15.36
CA GLU A 194 -33.40 -33.33 16.26
C GLU A 194 -33.68 -32.98 17.74
N ILE A 195 -33.48 -31.73 18.15
CA ILE A 195 -33.78 -31.24 19.49
C ILE A 195 -35.29 -31.39 19.79
N ASP A 196 -36.13 -30.98 18.82
CA ASP A 196 -37.60 -31.09 18.95
C ASP A 196 -38.03 -32.56 19.10
N LYS A 197 -37.46 -33.48 18.31
CA LYS A 197 -37.71 -34.92 18.39
C LYS A 197 -37.29 -35.47 19.77
N MET A 198 -36.08 -35.14 20.25
CA MET A 198 -35.65 -35.60 21.58
C MET A 198 -36.50 -35.02 22.71
N THR A 199 -37.00 -33.80 22.53
CA THR A 199 -37.90 -33.15 23.49
C THR A 199 -39.25 -33.88 23.54
N LEU A 200 -39.83 -34.20 22.40
CA LEU A 200 -41.08 -34.99 22.30
C LEU A 200 -40.92 -36.38 22.90
N GLU A 201 -39.76 -37.04 22.72
CA GLU A 201 -39.45 -38.34 23.29
C GLU A 201 -39.05 -38.30 24.78
N LYS A 202 -39.10 -37.12 25.42
CA LYS A 202 -38.69 -36.89 26.82
C LYS A 202 -37.25 -37.32 27.14
N LYS A 203 -36.36 -37.21 26.16
CA LYS A 203 -34.94 -37.57 26.24
C LYS A 203 -34.03 -36.39 26.56
N THR A 204 -34.52 -35.34 27.21
CA THR A 204 -33.80 -34.08 27.49
C THR A 204 -32.67 -34.20 28.51
N ASN A 205 -32.64 -35.29 29.28
CA ASN A 205 -31.60 -35.54 30.28
C ASN A 205 -30.39 -36.31 29.71
N LEU A 206 -30.39 -36.65 28.44
CA LEU A 206 -29.29 -37.36 27.80
C LEU A 206 -28.15 -36.39 27.44
N ILE A 207 -26.90 -36.90 27.52
CA ILE A 207 -25.70 -36.14 27.13
C ILE A 207 -25.86 -35.60 25.71
N GLY A 208 -26.33 -36.41 24.76
CA GLY A 208 -26.54 -35.99 23.38
C GLY A 208 -27.51 -34.81 23.17
N PHE A 209 -28.44 -34.57 24.06
CA PHE A 209 -29.31 -33.39 24.00
C PHE A 209 -28.53 -32.10 24.33
N LYS A 210 -27.64 -32.15 25.31
CA LYS A 210 -26.78 -31.04 25.70
C LYS A 210 -25.78 -30.73 24.61
N ASP A 211 -25.19 -31.78 24.02
CA ASP A 211 -24.25 -31.63 22.90
C ASP A 211 -24.91 -30.94 21.70
N LEU A 212 -26.17 -31.28 21.37
CA LEU A 212 -26.92 -30.61 20.31
C LEU A 212 -27.22 -29.15 20.61
N GLN A 213 -27.49 -28.81 21.90
CA GLN A 213 -27.69 -27.42 22.31
C GLN A 213 -26.40 -26.59 22.20
N GLU A 214 -25.26 -27.15 22.55
CA GLU A 214 -23.97 -26.52 22.40
C GLU A 214 -23.61 -26.35 20.88
N GLU A 215 -23.89 -27.38 20.08
CA GLU A 215 -23.73 -27.30 18.63
C GLU A 215 -24.61 -26.23 17.99
N LEU A 216 -25.89 -26.13 18.43
CA LEU A 216 -26.83 -25.09 17.97
C LEU A 216 -26.31 -23.70 18.30
N THR A 217 -25.80 -23.50 19.51
CA THR A 217 -25.25 -22.23 19.95
C THR A 217 -24.04 -21.82 19.04
N GLY A 218 -23.13 -22.76 18.83
CA GLY A 218 -21.99 -22.55 17.95
C GLY A 218 -22.38 -22.29 16.48
N ALA A 219 -23.42 -22.97 16.00
CA ALA A 219 -23.94 -22.78 14.63
C ALA A 219 -24.60 -21.39 14.47
N ASN A 220 -25.34 -20.91 15.48
CA ASN A 220 -25.94 -19.57 15.44
C ASN A 220 -24.91 -18.45 15.43
N ILE A 221 -23.79 -18.60 16.15
CA ILE A 221 -22.67 -17.65 16.10
C ILE A 221 -22.10 -17.61 14.69
N ARG A 222 -21.81 -18.78 14.09
CA ARG A 222 -21.31 -18.88 12.70
C ARG A 222 -22.30 -18.29 11.69
N LEU A 223 -23.60 -18.50 11.89
CA LEU A 223 -24.64 -17.94 11.01
C LEU A 223 -24.61 -16.41 11.01
N ALA A 224 -24.43 -15.79 12.18
CA ALA A 224 -24.31 -14.34 12.30
C ALA A 224 -23.08 -13.80 11.54
N ASP A 225 -21.95 -14.51 11.61
CA ASP A 225 -20.74 -14.16 10.87
C ASP A 225 -20.92 -14.34 9.36
N PHE A 226 -21.47 -15.47 8.91
CA PHE A 226 -21.78 -15.70 7.49
C PHE A 226 -22.76 -14.68 6.94
N LYS A 227 -23.79 -14.31 7.73
CA LYS A 227 -24.72 -13.24 7.35
C LYS A 227 -24.02 -11.93 7.12
N LYS A 228 -23.13 -11.54 8.04
CA LYS A 228 -22.35 -10.30 7.92
C LYS A 228 -21.48 -10.29 6.66
N ILE A 229 -20.82 -11.42 6.36
CA ILE A 229 -19.98 -11.57 5.17
C ILE A 229 -20.85 -11.48 3.90
N ARG A 230 -21.95 -12.24 3.84
CA ARG A 230 -22.89 -12.23 2.69
C ARG A 230 -23.43 -10.84 2.42
N ASP A 231 -23.92 -10.16 3.46
CA ASP A 231 -24.49 -8.80 3.33
C ASP A 231 -23.44 -7.78 2.85
N GLY A 232 -22.17 -7.98 3.20
CA GLY A 232 -21.04 -7.18 2.69
C GLY A 232 -20.81 -7.41 1.20
N LYS A 233 -20.74 -8.69 0.77
CA LYS A 233 -20.54 -9.05 -0.65
C LYS A 233 -21.73 -8.63 -1.52
N GLU A 234 -22.94 -8.72 -1.02
CA GLU A 234 -24.14 -8.22 -1.69
C GLU A 234 -24.05 -6.73 -1.98
N LYS A 235 -23.60 -5.92 -1.01
CA LYS A 235 -23.43 -4.46 -1.19
C LYS A 235 -22.39 -4.15 -2.26
N THR A 236 -21.26 -4.85 -2.25
CA THR A 236 -20.22 -4.69 -3.26
C THR A 236 -20.76 -5.00 -4.66
N LEU A 237 -21.45 -6.13 -4.81
CA LEU A 237 -22.03 -6.55 -6.07
C LEU A 237 -23.10 -5.56 -6.55
N GLN A 238 -23.99 -5.12 -5.65
CA GLN A 238 -25.04 -4.15 -5.97
C GLN A 238 -24.46 -2.81 -6.41
N TYR A 239 -23.47 -2.30 -5.67
CA TYR A 239 -22.77 -1.07 -6.05
C TYR A 239 -22.18 -1.19 -7.46
N TYR A 240 -21.50 -2.31 -7.71
CA TYR A 240 -20.84 -2.55 -8.98
C TYR A 240 -21.82 -2.63 -10.16
N LYS A 241 -22.95 -3.34 -9.97
CA LYS A 241 -24.03 -3.41 -10.96
C LYS A 241 -24.60 -2.02 -11.26
N THR A 242 -24.99 -1.27 -10.23
CA THR A 242 -25.53 0.09 -10.39
C THR A 242 -24.57 0.98 -11.16
N PHE A 243 -23.27 0.88 -10.90
CA PHE A 243 -22.27 1.68 -11.58
C PHE A 243 -22.11 1.30 -13.05
N LEU A 244 -22.13 -0.01 -13.37
CA LEU A 244 -22.09 -0.48 -14.76
C LEU A 244 -23.32 -0.02 -15.56
N ASP A 245 -24.51 -0.10 -14.95
CA ASP A 245 -25.76 0.35 -15.57
C ASP A 245 -25.71 1.86 -15.85
N LEU A 246 -25.15 2.65 -14.94
CA LEU A 246 -24.96 4.08 -15.12
C LEU A 246 -24.02 4.44 -16.28
N ILE A 247 -22.88 3.77 -16.39
CA ILE A 247 -21.92 4.03 -17.49
C ILE A 247 -22.52 3.61 -18.83
N SER A 248 -23.32 2.53 -18.85
CA SER A 248 -23.92 2.05 -20.09
C SER A 248 -25.04 2.94 -20.61
N ASP A 249 -25.67 3.71 -19.73
CA ASP A 249 -26.85 4.53 -20.08
C ASP A 249 -26.85 5.93 -19.40
N MET A 250 -25.76 6.69 -19.62
CA MET A 250 -25.62 8.06 -19.08
C MET A 250 -26.78 8.98 -19.52
N ASN A 251 -27.34 8.76 -20.70
CA ASN A 251 -28.47 9.58 -21.19
C ASN A 251 -29.72 9.40 -20.32
N ASN A 252 -29.98 8.20 -19.79
CA ASN A 252 -31.11 7.98 -18.89
C ASN A 252 -30.87 8.59 -17.50
N VAL A 253 -29.62 8.67 -17.05
CA VAL A 253 -29.29 9.28 -15.74
C VAL A 253 -29.52 10.77 -15.75
N THR A 254 -29.14 11.46 -16.82
CA THR A 254 -29.35 12.90 -16.97
C THR A 254 -30.82 13.30 -17.16
N GLN A 255 -31.68 12.32 -17.48
CA GLN A 255 -33.14 12.51 -17.51
C GLN A 255 -33.80 12.23 -16.16
N GLN A 256 -33.07 11.70 -15.16
CA GLN A 256 -33.60 11.48 -13.82
C GLN A 256 -33.58 12.76 -13.00
N GLU A 257 -34.63 12.97 -12.24
CA GLU A 257 -34.70 14.06 -11.26
C GLU A 257 -33.89 13.70 -10.00
N CYS A 258 -33.09 14.64 -9.55
CA CYS A 258 -32.39 14.50 -8.27
C CYS A 258 -33.42 14.54 -7.12
N PRO A 259 -33.47 13.51 -6.23
CA PRO A 259 -34.44 13.49 -5.13
C PRO A 259 -34.25 14.62 -4.08
N ILE A 260 -33.20 15.44 -4.20
CA ILE A 260 -32.89 16.53 -3.27
C ILE A 260 -33.36 17.88 -3.83
N CYS A 261 -32.95 18.23 -5.04
CA CYS A 261 -33.30 19.52 -5.65
C CYS A 261 -34.51 19.43 -6.61
N LEU A 262 -34.95 18.25 -6.98
CA LEU A 262 -36.03 17.96 -7.93
C LEU A 262 -35.75 18.43 -9.37
N ASP A 263 -34.52 18.83 -9.66
CA ASP A 263 -34.06 19.16 -11.00
C ASP A 263 -33.42 17.93 -11.66
N ASN A 264 -33.34 17.94 -12.98
CA ASN A 264 -32.63 16.91 -13.74
C ASN A 264 -31.12 16.92 -13.39
N ILE A 265 -30.55 15.74 -13.20
CA ILE A 265 -29.14 15.58 -12.87
C ILE A 265 -28.28 15.95 -14.07
N LYS A 266 -27.33 16.88 -13.89
CA LYS A 266 -26.43 17.33 -14.97
C LYS A 266 -25.29 16.34 -15.18
N GLU A 267 -24.83 16.16 -16.42
CA GLU A 267 -23.73 15.25 -16.81
C GLU A 267 -22.46 15.43 -15.98
N ASN A 268 -22.14 16.66 -15.59
CA ASN A 268 -20.93 16.97 -14.82
C ASN A 268 -21.15 17.02 -13.30
N ASP A 269 -22.33 16.66 -12.82
CA ASP A 269 -22.74 16.77 -11.42
C ASP A 269 -23.41 15.48 -10.91
N ILE A 270 -23.04 14.32 -11.45
CA ILE A 270 -23.58 13.03 -11.03
C ILE A 270 -22.83 12.54 -9.80
N GLY A 271 -23.54 12.47 -8.67
CA GLY A 271 -23.02 11.94 -7.40
C GLY A 271 -23.61 10.57 -7.11
N ILE A 272 -22.74 9.57 -6.89
CA ILE A 272 -23.16 8.25 -6.41
C ILE A 272 -22.70 8.07 -4.96
N THR A 273 -23.61 7.67 -4.10
CA THR A 273 -23.30 7.27 -2.73
C THR A 273 -22.83 5.81 -2.69
N PHE A 274 -22.09 5.43 -1.63
CA PHE A 274 -21.64 4.04 -1.47
C PHE A 274 -22.80 3.01 -1.34
N CYS A 275 -24.02 3.47 -1.08
CA CYS A 275 -25.20 2.62 -1.10
C CYS A 275 -25.87 2.52 -2.47
N GLY A 276 -25.23 3.03 -3.53
CA GLY A 276 -25.67 2.92 -4.91
C GLY A 276 -26.75 3.91 -5.36
N HIS A 277 -27.13 4.91 -4.54
CA HIS A 277 -28.13 5.91 -4.90
C HIS A 277 -27.51 7.12 -5.56
N ILE A 278 -28.21 7.67 -6.54
CA ILE A 278 -27.77 8.74 -7.42
C ILE A 278 -28.43 10.05 -7.02
N PHE A 279 -27.66 11.13 -7.05
CA PHE A 279 -28.07 12.50 -6.76
C PHE A 279 -27.21 13.48 -7.57
N CYS A 280 -27.54 14.76 -7.60
CA CYS A 280 -26.53 15.75 -7.91
C CYS A 280 -25.40 15.69 -6.88
N TYR A 281 -24.15 15.64 -7.32
CA TYR A 281 -23.00 15.59 -6.40
C TYR A 281 -22.98 16.80 -5.47
N THR A 282 -23.27 18.00 -6.01
CA THR A 282 -23.42 19.22 -5.24
C THR A 282 -24.47 19.08 -4.14
N CYS A 283 -25.64 18.53 -4.44
CA CYS A 283 -26.73 18.37 -3.48
C CYS A 283 -26.38 17.41 -2.35
N ILE A 284 -25.87 16.23 -2.68
CA ILE A 284 -25.56 15.23 -1.65
C ILE A 284 -24.33 15.63 -0.81
N SER A 285 -23.38 16.34 -1.42
CA SER A 285 -22.21 16.87 -0.72
C SER A 285 -22.58 17.93 0.31
N VAL A 286 -23.55 18.79 0.02
CA VAL A 286 -24.06 19.81 0.95
C VAL A 286 -24.69 19.13 2.16
N ILE A 287 -25.57 18.15 1.97
CA ILE A 287 -26.21 17.40 3.09
C ILE A 287 -25.16 16.83 4.04
N VAL A 288 -24.09 16.24 3.51
CA VAL A 288 -23.07 15.62 4.34
C VAL A 288 -22.13 16.65 4.98
N LYS A 289 -21.89 17.81 4.34
CA LYS A 289 -21.06 18.88 4.90
C LYS A 289 -21.77 19.65 6.01
N GLU A 290 -23.00 20.03 5.79
CA GLU A 290 -23.75 20.86 6.75
C GLU A 290 -24.10 20.11 8.03
N ASN A 291 -24.36 18.82 7.94
CA ASN A 291 -24.70 18.00 9.09
C ASN A 291 -23.51 17.58 9.97
N ARG A 292 -22.27 17.97 9.64
CA ARG A 292 -21.10 17.65 10.49
C ARG A 292 -21.20 18.22 11.91
N ASN A 293 -21.91 19.34 12.07
CA ASN A 293 -22.04 20.05 13.36
C ASN A 293 -23.40 19.91 14.02
N THR A 294 -24.30 19.10 13.48
CA THR A 294 -25.65 18.90 14.02
C THR A 294 -25.84 17.42 14.43
N ALA A 295 -26.70 17.20 15.42
CA ALA A 295 -27.09 15.85 15.86
C ALA A 295 -27.92 15.08 14.80
N ILE A 296 -28.16 15.67 13.63
CA ILE A 296 -28.88 15.03 12.51
C ILE A 296 -27.90 14.10 11.80
N ALA A 297 -28.26 12.83 11.74
CA ALA A 297 -27.45 11.83 11.07
C ALA A 297 -27.35 12.13 9.57
N ASN A 298 -26.12 12.11 9.04
CA ASN A 298 -25.84 12.18 7.61
C ASN A 298 -26.32 10.88 6.94
N ASN A 299 -27.58 10.82 6.58
CA ASN A 299 -28.17 9.61 6.02
C ASN A 299 -28.52 9.80 4.54
N CYS A 300 -28.38 8.73 3.77
CA CYS A 300 -28.85 8.72 2.39
C CYS A 300 -30.34 9.06 2.34
N PRO A 301 -30.77 10.05 1.54
CA PRO A 301 -32.18 10.42 1.43
C PRO A 301 -33.08 9.24 1.05
N ASN A 302 -32.62 8.34 0.21
CA ASN A 302 -33.41 7.20 -0.30
C ASN A 302 -33.45 6.04 0.70
N CYS A 303 -32.31 5.56 1.19
CA CYS A 303 -32.25 4.32 1.99
C CYS A 303 -31.90 4.53 3.46
N LYS A 304 -31.71 5.76 3.89
CA LYS A 304 -31.39 6.16 5.30
C LYS A 304 -30.08 5.60 5.85
N LYS A 305 -29.24 4.99 5.01
CA LYS A 305 -27.90 4.55 5.43
C LYS A 305 -27.02 5.77 5.70
N LYS A 306 -26.19 5.69 6.74
CA LYS A 306 -25.25 6.74 7.11
C LYS A 306 -24.26 7.01 5.97
N LEU A 307 -24.09 8.27 5.63
CA LEU A 307 -23.16 8.73 4.59
C LEU A 307 -21.95 9.40 5.22
N GLU A 308 -20.82 9.25 4.56
CA GLU A 308 -19.56 9.93 4.84
C GLU A 308 -19.12 10.66 3.57
N LEU A 309 -18.52 11.85 3.69
CA LEU A 309 -18.19 12.72 2.56
C LEU A 309 -17.19 12.05 1.58
N ASP A 310 -16.23 11.34 2.12
CA ASP A 310 -15.23 10.55 1.41
C ASP A 310 -15.80 9.31 0.68
N LYS A 311 -17.09 9.01 0.93
CA LYS A 311 -17.84 7.90 0.31
C LYS A 311 -18.92 8.37 -0.66
N ILE A 312 -18.84 9.63 -1.12
CA ILE A 312 -19.69 10.19 -2.18
C ILE A 312 -18.80 10.45 -3.40
N PHE A 313 -19.17 9.90 -4.54
CA PHE A 313 -18.32 9.88 -5.72
C PHE A 313 -18.92 10.71 -6.84
N LEU A 314 -18.15 11.68 -7.33
CA LEU A 314 -18.49 12.47 -8.51
C LEU A 314 -18.15 11.64 -9.75
N ILE A 315 -19.13 11.47 -10.64
CA ILE A 315 -18.90 11.01 -12.00
C ILE A 315 -18.95 12.25 -12.89
N SER A 316 -17.85 12.56 -13.54
CA SER A 316 -17.76 13.58 -14.57
C SER A 316 -17.37 12.91 -15.86
N GLU A 317 -18.12 13.15 -16.94
CA GLU A 317 -17.61 12.85 -18.28
C GLU A 317 -16.39 13.71 -18.56
N ASN A 318 -15.22 13.24 -18.17
CA ASN A 318 -14.03 13.71 -18.84
C ASN A 318 -14.04 13.10 -20.24
N LYS A 319 -14.56 13.86 -21.20
CA LYS A 319 -14.45 13.59 -22.65
C LYS A 319 -12.98 13.67 -23.13
N SER A 320 -12.03 13.11 -22.39
CA SER A 320 -10.78 12.73 -22.98
C SER A 320 -11.06 11.47 -23.82
N LYS A 321 -11.26 11.71 -25.10
CA LYS A 321 -11.42 10.67 -26.15
C LYS A 321 -10.23 9.72 -26.25
N ASP A 322 -9.24 9.86 -25.42
CA ASP A 322 -8.18 8.92 -25.25
C ASP A 322 -8.63 7.85 -24.29
N VAL A 323 -9.01 6.72 -24.85
CA VAL A 323 -9.20 5.48 -24.12
C VAL A 323 -7.91 5.24 -23.33
N ASN A 324 -7.87 5.70 -22.09
CA ASN A 324 -6.71 5.51 -21.22
C ASN A 324 -6.69 4.05 -20.75
N THR A 325 -6.27 3.17 -21.69
CA THR A 325 -6.23 1.73 -21.51
C THR A 325 -5.21 1.30 -20.46
N LEU A 326 -4.25 2.18 -20.17
CA LEU A 326 -3.10 1.89 -19.32
C LEU A 326 -3.31 2.19 -17.83
N GLY A 327 -4.39 2.90 -17.47
CA GLY A 327 -4.60 3.40 -16.11
C GLY A 327 -3.86 4.72 -15.82
N THR A 328 -4.25 5.35 -14.71
CA THR A 328 -3.86 6.74 -14.38
C THR A 328 -2.35 6.91 -14.23
N LYS A 329 -1.70 6.14 -13.37
CA LYS A 329 -0.27 6.31 -13.07
C LYS A 329 0.63 5.91 -14.22
N LEU A 330 0.30 4.79 -14.91
CA LEU A 330 1.09 4.36 -16.05
C LEU A 330 1.02 5.36 -17.19
N SER A 331 -0.17 5.88 -17.49
CA SER A 331 -0.33 6.90 -18.53
C SER A 331 0.41 8.19 -18.18
N TYR A 332 0.35 8.63 -16.93
CA TYR A 332 1.09 9.80 -16.49
C TYR A 332 2.59 9.61 -16.65
N ILE A 333 3.15 8.48 -16.15
CA ILE A 333 4.60 8.26 -16.19
C ILE A 333 5.14 8.19 -17.62
N ILE A 334 4.41 7.53 -18.53
CA ILE A 334 4.82 7.45 -19.94
C ILE A 334 4.80 8.81 -20.59
N ASN A 335 3.76 9.61 -20.39
CA ASN A 335 3.67 10.97 -20.95
C ASN A 335 4.77 11.87 -20.38
N TYR A 336 5.03 11.78 -19.07
CA TYR A 336 6.10 12.52 -18.42
C TYR A 336 7.48 12.16 -18.98
N ILE A 337 7.76 10.86 -19.15
CA ILE A 337 9.03 10.39 -19.71
C ILE A 337 9.19 10.87 -21.17
N LYS A 338 8.13 10.79 -21.99
CA LYS A 338 8.15 11.26 -23.38
C LYS A 338 8.36 12.78 -23.48
N SER A 339 7.82 13.55 -22.54
CA SER A 339 8.01 15.01 -22.54
C SER A 339 9.42 15.43 -22.07
N THR A 340 10.16 14.55 -21.43
CA THR A 340 11.48 14.80 -20.85
C THR A 340 12.46 13.66 -21.16
N PRO A 341 12.73 13.33 -22.45
CA PRO A 341 13.42 12.08 -22.83
C PRO A 341 14.90 12.04 -22.42
N ASP A 342 15.50 13.19 -22.15
CA ASP A 342 16.93 13.28 -21.84
C ASP A 342 17.28 13.11 -20.36
N LYS A 343 16.29 13.02 -19.52
CA LYS A 343 16.44 12.94 -18.07
C LYS A 343 16.85 11.55 -17.60
N TYR A 344 17.87 11.50 -16.75
CA TYR A 344 18.27 10.29 -16.03
C TYR A 344 17.46 10.13 -14.75
N ARG A 345 16.72 9.03 -14.61
CA ARG A 345 15.76 8.88 -13.52
C ARG A 345 15.70 7.48 -12.90
N ILE A 346 15.36 7.49 -11.63
CA ILE A 346 14.99 6.29 -10.88
C ILE A 346 13.48 6.26 -10.77
N ILE A 347 12.87 5.13 -11.07
CA ILE A 347 11.46 4.85 -10.77
C ILE A 347 11.42 3.86 -9.62
N PHE A 348 10.77 4.26 -8.52
CA PHE A 348 10.69 3.47 -7.30
C PHE A 348 9.24 3.08 -7.00
N SER A 349 9.05 1.83 -6.57
CA SER A 349 7.76 1.34 -6.05
C SER A 349 7.99 0.28 -4.98
N GLN A 350 7.05 0.16 -4.05
CA GLN A 350 6.98 -0.98 -3.13
C GLN A 350 6.52 -2.27 -3.84
N TRP A 351 5.87 -2.12 -4.99
CA TRP A 351 5.27 -3.22 -5.74
C TRP A 351 6.14 -3.63 -6.93
N ASP A 352 6.83 -4.74 -6.80
CA ASP A 352 7.65 -5.33 -7.86
C ASP A 352 6.83 -5.58 -9.14
N TYR A 353 5.58 -5.99 -8.97
CA TYR A 353 4.68 -6.23 -10.09
C TYR A 353 4.30 -4.94 -10.85
N LEU A 354 4.14 -3.82 -10.14
CA LEU A 354 3.90 -2.52 -10.77
C LEU A 354 5.09 -2.13 -11.66
N LEU A 355 6.31 -2.33 -11.19
CA LEU A 355 7.50 -2.04 -11.98
C LEU A 355 7.57 -2.92 -13.23
N LYS A 356 7.13 -4.18 -13.15
CA LYS A 356 7.02 -5.05 -14.34
C LYS A 356 6.01 -4.53 -15.35
N GLU A 357 4.86 -4.04 -14.89
CA GLU A 357 3.87 -3.44 -15.79
C GLU A 357 4.39 -2.13 -16.40
N VAL A 358 5.05 -1.27 -15.61
CA VAL A 358 5.74 -0.08 -16.13
C VAL A 358 6.77 -0.46 -17.20
N GLY A 359 7.58 -1.50 -16.95
CA GLY A 359 8.58 -1.99 -17.91
C GLY A 359 7.95 -2.42 -19.23
N LYS A 360 6.86 -3.19 -19.20
CA LYS A 360 6.13 -3.60 -20.41
C LYS A 360 5.65 -2.39 -21.23
N VAL A 361 5.09 -1.39 -20.54
CA VAL A 361 4.60 -0.19 -21.22
C VAL A 361 5.74 0.66 -21.77
N LEU A 362 6.87 0.73 -21.09
CA LEU A 362 8.08 1.39 -21.62
C LEU A 362 8.59 0.68 -22.89
N GLU A 363 8.65 -0.65 -22.89
CA GLU A 363 9.03 -1.46 -24.07
C GLU A 363 8.08 -1.26 -25.24
N GLN A 364 6.77 -1.23 -25.00
CA GLN A 364 5.75 -0.96 -26.03
C GLN A 364 5.88 0.43 -26.67
N ASN A 365 6.56 1.36 -25.98
CA ASN A 365 6.81 2.72 -26.44
C ASN A 365 8.27 2.94 -26.90
N ASP A 366 9.05 1.87 -27.11
CA ASP A 366 10.46 1.90 -27.51
C ASP A 366 11.38 2.68 -26.55
N ILE A 367 11.01 2.73 -25.26
CA ILE A 367 11.79 3.43 -24.23
C ILE A 367 12.67 2.41 -23.50
N LYS A 368 13.99 2.53 -23.71
CA LYS A 368 14.97 1.66 -23.06
C LYS A 368 15.06 1.94 -21.58
N HIS A 369 14.99 0.90 -20.78
CA HIS A 369 15.05 0.98 -19.33
C HIS A 369 15.83 -0.20 -18.73
N LEU A 370 16.21 -0.07 -17.47
CA LEU A 370 16.85 -1.10 -16.67
C LEU A 370 15.95 -1.46 -15.51
N TYR A 371 15.87 -2.75 -15.20
CA TYR A 371 15.17 -3.22 -14.01
C TYR A 371 16.15 -3.92 -13.07
N CYS A 372 16.32 -3.37 -11.86
CA CYS A 372 17.27 -3.88 -10.88
C CYS A 372 16.64 -5.03 -10.06
N GLN A 373 16.71 -6.25 -10.59
CA GLN A 373 16.19 -7.46 -9.94
C GLN A 373 17.17 -8.63 -10.08
N GLY A 374 16.88 -9.72 -9.38
CA GLY A 374 17.67 -10.95 -9.45
C GLY A 374 18.75 -11.03 -8.38
N ASN A 375 19.79 -11.81 -8.63
CA ASN A 375 20.88 -12.00 -7.70
C ASN A 375 21.86 -10.81 -7.67
N VAL A 376 22.80 -10.81 -6.74
CA VAL A 376 23.76 -9.71 -6.53
C VAL A 376 24.53 -9.35 -7.81
N TYR A 377 24.95 -10.37 -8.58
CA TYR A 377 25.71 -10.14 -9.83
C TYR A 377 24.86 -9.47 -10.92
N GLN A 378 23.59 -9.87 -11.04
CA GLN A 378 22.66 -9.28 -12.00
C GLN A 378 22.38 -7.82 -11.65
N LYS A 379 22.12 -7.55 -10.39
CA LYS A 379 21.90 -6.19 -9.86
C LYS A 379 23.14 -5.32 -10.09
N ASP A 380 24.35 -5.79 -9.77
CA ASP A 380 25.61 -5.07 -9.98
C ASP A 380 25.83 -4.73 -11.46
N LYS A 381 25.54 -5.67 -12.37
CA LYS A 381 25.62 -5.43 -13.81
C LYS A 381 24.68 -4.30 -14.26
N VAL A 382 23.44 -4.31 -13.80
CA VAL A 382 22.45 -3.27 -14.11
C VAL A 382 22.90 -1.90 -13.59
N LEU A 383 23.39 -1.84 -12.34
CA LEU A 383 23.91 -0.60 -11.74
C LEU A 383 25.13 -0.04 -12.51
N LYS A 384 26.04 -0.91 -12.94
CA LYS A 384 27.20 -0.50 -13.77
C LYS A 384 26.77 0.03 -15.14
N LEU A 385 25.78 -0.57 -15.77
CA LEU A 385 25.21 -0.09 -17.04
C LEU A 385 24.61 1.31 -16.86
N PHE A 386 23.81 1.54 -15.82
CA PHE A 386 23.21 2.85 -15.54
C PHE A 386 24.28 3.92 -15.25
N ASN A 387 25.30 3.57 -14.47
CA ASN A 387 26.38 4.48 -14.07
C ASN A 387 27.52 4.59 -15.10
N SER A 388 27.37 4.03 -16.29
CA SER A 388 28.44 4.06 -17.29
C SER A 388 28.91 5.50 -17.56
N LYS A 389 30.23 5.69 -17.69
CA LYS A 389 30.83 7.01 -17.91
C LYS A 389 30.55 7.58 -19.30
N ASN A 390 30.28 6.74 -20.28
CA ASN A 390 29.94 7.13 -21.64
C ASN A 390 28.49 7.54 -21.79
N ILE A 391 28.14 8.74 -21.30
CA ILE A 391 26.76 9.24 -21.25
C ILE A 391 26.24 9.61 -22.63
N VAL A 392 27.06 10.10 -23.51
CA VAL A 392 26.66 10.53 -24.87
C VAL A 392 25.99 9.38 -25.64
N ASN A 393 26.36 8.13 -25.33
CA ASN A 393 25.82 6.92 -25.97
C ASN A 393 25.08 6.00 -24.99
N ASN A 394 24.76 6.44 -23.74
CA ASN A 394 24.02 5.58 -22.82
C ASN A 394 22.53 5.62 -23.18
N GLU A 395 22.07 4.54 -23.78
CA GLU A 395 20.65 4.35 -24.13
C GLU A 395 19.73 4.15 -22.94
N TYR A 396 20.29 3.80 -21.77
CA TYR A 396 19.54 3.50 -20.56
C TYR A 396 19.52 4.70 -19.60
N LYS A 397 18.49 5.54 -19.75
CA LYS A 397 18.29 6.71 -18.88
C LYS A 397 17.34 6.44 -17.70
N ILE A 398 16.73 5.26 -17.67
CA ILE A 398 15.74 4.87 -16.67
C ILE A 398 16.21 3.60 -15.98
N ILE A 399 16.19 3.63 -14.64
CA ILE A 399 16.37 2.44 -13.81
C ILE A 399 15.19 2.30 -12.84
N MET A 400 14.65 1.09 -12.75
CA MET A 400 13.53 0.76 -11.85
C MET A 400 14.04 -0.03 -10.65
N LEU A 401 13.63 0.39 -9.44
CA LEU A 401 14.02 -0.20 -8.17
C LEU A 401 12.78 -0.52 -7.34
N SER A 402 12.72 -1.70 -6.74
CA SER A 402 11.72 -2.02 -5.72
C SER A 402 12.32 -1.90 -4.31
N SER A 403 11.46 -1.83 -3.29
CA SER A 403 11.89 -1.86 -1.88
C SER A 403 12.75 -3.07 -1.55
N ASP A 404 12.42 -4.23 -2.14
CA ASP A 404 13.15 -5.50 -1.93
C ASP A 404 14.45 -5.60 -2.74
N SER A 405 14.59 -4.75 -3.77
CA SER A 405 15.78 -4.73 -4.64
C SER A 405 16.90 -3.87 -4.09
N THR A 406 16.77 -3.37 -2.85
CA THR A 406 17.78 -2.52 -2.23
C THR A 406 19.11 -3.24 -2.11
N VAL A 407 19.96 -3.08 -3.12
CA VAL A 407 21.37 -3.45 -3.01
C VAL A 407 22.02 -2.42 -2.11
N SER A 408 22.31 -2.79 -0.89
CA SER A 408 23.04 -1.95 0.07
C SER A 408 24.29 -1.38 -0.58
N GLY A 409 24.51 -0.07 -0.45
CA GLY A 409 25.75 0.58 -0.86
C GLY A 409 25.88 0.99 -2.34
N SER A 410 24.89 0.74 -3.22
CA SER A 410 24.97 1.18 -4.62
C SER A 410 24.75 2.69 -4.78
N ASN A 411 25.65 3.35 -5.53
CA ASN A 411 25.52 4.76 -5.89
C ASN A 411 24.88 4.90 -7.27
N LEU A 412 23.94 5.83 -7.43
CA LEU A 412 23.28 6.14 -8.70
C LEU A 412 23.51 7.60 -9.08
N ASN A 413 24.79 7.94 -9.24
CA ASN A 413 25.28 9.32 -9.42
C ASN A 413 24.88 9.95 -10.76
N ASN A 414 24.35 9.17 -11.69
CA ASN A 414 23.88 9.67 -12.97
C ASN A 414 22.42 10.13 -12.93
N ALA A 415 21.66 9.80 -11.89
CA ALA A 415 20.26 10.19 -11.78
C ALA A 415 20.09 11.65 -11.32
N GLU A 416 19.15 12.35 -11.93
CA GLU A 416 18.69 13.69 -11.55
C GLU A 416 17.25 13.71 -11.05
N GLU A 417 16.50 12.61 -11.27
CA GLU A 417 15.12 12.47 -10.81
C GLU A 417 14.90 11.14 -10.07
N VAL A 418 14.13 11.20 -8.99
CA VAL A 418 13.61 10.02 -8.26
C VAL A 418 12.09 10.11 -8.27
N ILE A 419 11.43 9.14 -8.88
CA ILE A 419 9.97 9.11 -9.03
C ILE A 419 9.42 7.97 -8.19
N PHE A 420 8.65 8.30 -7.14
CA PHE A 420 7.91 7.35 -6.34
C PHE A 420 6.52 7.15 -6.96
N LEU A 421 6.23 5.92 -7.37
CA LEU A 421 4.93 5.57 -7.97
C LEU A 421 3.83 5.40 -6.93
N ASP A 422 4.20 5.09 -5.70
CA ASP A 422 3.30 4.87 -4.57
C ASP A 422 3.93 5.39 -3.28
N PRO A 423 3.11 5.86 -2.30
CA PRO A 423 3.62 6.28 -1.00
C PRO A 423 4.07 5.06 -0.20
N VAL A 424 5.23 5.14 0.42
CA VAL A 424 5.71 4.06 1.29
C VAL A 424 4.76 3.89 2.47
N TYR A 425 4.27 2.66 2.66
CA TYR A 425 3.38 2.28 3.75
C TYR A 425 4.13 1.55 4.85
N GLY A 426 3.81 1.87 6.11
CA GLY A 426 4.42 1.27 7.29
C GLY A 426 4.43 2.23 8.47
N ASP A 427 5.18 1.93 9.51
CA ASP A 427 5.42 2.89 10.58
C ASP A 427 6.28 4.07 10.10
N LYS A 428 6.24 5.18 10.82
CA LYS A 428 6.94 6.43 10.43
C LYS A 428 8.44 6.21 10.17
N ILE A 429 9.07 5.37 10.97
CA ILE A 429 10.52 5.10 10.87
C ILE A 429 10.81 4.30 9.61
N HIS A 430 10.06 3.25 9.35
CA HIS A 430 10.21 2.44 8.14
C HIS A 430 10.02 3.29 6.87
N ARG A 431 8.99 4.12 6.84
CA ARG A 431 8.69 5.00 5.70
C ARG A 431 9.83 5.96 5.41
N LEU A 432 10.25 6.72 6.43
CA LEU A 432 11.34 7.68 6.30
C LEU A 432 12.66 7.01 5.89
N ASN A 433 12.96 5.85 6.45
CA ASN A 433 14.17 5.12 6.11
C ASN A 433 14.14 4.63 4.66
N THR A 434 13.04 4.08 4.21
CA THR A 434 12.90 3.58 2.83
C THR A 434 13.01 4.71 1.80
N GLU A 435 12.29 5.82 1.99
CA GLU A 435 12.41 6.98 1.10
C GLU A 435 13.81 7.60 1.14
N ASN A 436 14.36 7.82 2.34
CA ASN A 436 15.70 8.37 2.51
C ASN A 436 16.79 7.47 1.92
N GLN A 437 16.64 6.16 1.99
CA GLN A 437 17.56 5.21 1.33
C GLN A 437 17.49 5.34 -0.18
N ALA A 438 16.29 5.41 -0.76
CA ALA A 438 16.12 5.59 -2.21
C ALA A 438 16.71 6.92 -2.69
N ILE A 439 16.38 8.03 -2.01
CA ILE A 439 16.90 9.37 -2.31
C ILE A 439 18.42 9.43 -2.06
N GLY A 440 18.88 8.83 -0.97
CA GLY A 440 20.29 8.80 -0.58
C GLY A 440 21.20 8.07 -1.57
N ARG A 441 20.66 7.23 -2.46
CA ARG A 441 21.43 6.60 -3.55
C ARG A 441 21.81 7.60 -4.64
N VAL A 442 20.99 8.62 -4.82
CA VAL A 442 21.18 9.70 -5.81
C VAL A 442 21.88 10.89 -5.18
N ARG A 443 21.50 11.27 -3.97
CA ARG A 443 22.10 12.38 -3.23
C ARG A 443 23.46 11.99 -2.65
N ARG A 444 24.44 11.86 -3.53
CA ARG A 444 25.81 11.41 -3.20
C ARG A 444 26.85 12.41 -3.67
N LEU A 445 28.01 12.36 -3.02
CA LEU A 445 29.20 13.02 -3.54
C LEU A 445 29.54 12.48 -4.93
N GLY A 446 29.83 13.41 -5.84
CA GLY A 446 30.14 13.06 -7.22
C GLY A 446 28.90 12.84 -8.11
N ASN A 447 27.70 13.15 -7.62
CA ASN A 447 26.56 13.30 -8.52
C ASN A 447 26.85 14.49 -9.47
N ARG A 448 26.39 14.36 -10.72
CA ARG A 448 26.63 15.35 -11.78
C ARG A 448 25.74 16.56 -11.69
N TYR A 449 24.59 16.40 -11.05
CA TYR A 449 23.56 17.41 -10.98
C TYR A 449 23.63 18.13 -9.64
N GLU A 450 23.51 19.45 -9.67
CA GLU A 450 23.43 20.27 -8.45
C GLU A 450 22.08 20.17 -7.74
N LYS A 451 21.07 19.75 -8.50
CA LYS A 451 19.68 19.60 -8.02
C LYS A 451 19.14 18.24 -8.42
N ILE A 452 18.46 17.59 -7.46
CA ILE A 452 17.77 16.33 -7.67
C ILE A 452 16.28 16.56 -7.44
N LYS A 453 15.47 16.18 -8.41
CA LYS A 453 14.01 16.28 -8.32
C LYS A 453 13.44 14.98 -7.76
N VAL A 454 12.68 15.10 -6.68
CA VAL A 454 11.94 13.98 -6.06
C VAL A 454 10.47 14.16 -6.37
N ILE A 455 9.89 13.28 -7.15
CA ILE A 455 8.50 13.34 -7.61
C ILE A 455 7.72 12.20 -6.92
N ARG A 456 6.58 12.53 -6.30
CA ARG A 456 5.66 11.56 -5.74
C ARG A 456 4.33 11.60 -6.50
N LEU A 457 3.92 10.44 -7.04
CA LEU A 457 2.64 10.29 -7.72
C LEU A 457 1.59 9.75 -6.74
N LEU A 458 0.56 10.53 -6.50
CA LEU A 458 -0.49 10.21 -5.54
C LEU A 458 -1.88 10.35 -6.18
N ILE A 459 -2.79 9.48 -5.78
CA ILE A 459 -4.19 9.54 -6.22
C ILE A 459 -5.01 10.32 -5.20
N LYS A 460 -5.73 11.34 -5.68
CA LYS A 460 -6.67 12.12 -4.87
C LYS A 460 -7.85 11.29 -4.39
N ASP A 461 -8.40 11.67 -3.26
CA ASP A 461 -9.60 11.05 -2.66
C ASP A 461 -9.43 9.53 -2.56
N SER A 462 -8.28 9.08 -2.08
CA SER A 462 -7.91 7.69 -1.91
C SER A 462 -7.07 7.47 -0.66
N ILE A 463 -6.84 6.21 -0.34
CA ILE A 463 -5.97 5.80 0.78
C ILE A 463 -4.55 6.39 0.67
N GLU A 464 -4.06 6.68 -0.54
CA GLU A 464 -2.74 7.27 -0.72
C GLU A 464 -2.65 8.69 -0.15
N GLU A 465 -3.74 9.46 -0.20
CA GLU A 465 -3.81 10.79 0.41
C GLU A 465 -3.71 10.70 1.94
N GLU A 466 -4.38 9.72 2.54
CA GLU A 466 -4.31 9.48 3.99
C GLU A 466 -2.91 9.02 4.42
N ILE A 467 -2.32 8.07 3.68
CA ILE A 467 -0.96 7.59 3.93
C ILE A 467 0.04 8.75 3.81
N TYR A 468 -0.09 9.59 2.80
CA TYR A 468 0.80 10.72 2.58
C TYR A 468 0.70 11.77 3.70
N LYS A 469 -0.52 12.13 4.12
CA LYS A 469 -0.74 13.04 5.25
C LYS A 469 -0.17 12.48 6.56
N ALA A 470 -0.32 11.17 6.79
CA ALA A 470 0.28 10.50 7.93
C ALA A 470 1.82 10.44 7.87
N ASN A 471 2.41 10.52 6.66
CA ASN A 471 3.86 10.57 6.47
C ASN A 471 4.46 11.94 6.79
N GLN A 472 3.67 13.01 6.68
CA GLN A 472 4.14 14.39 6.96
C GLN A 472 4.08 14.76 8.45
N ASN A 473 3.21 14.11 9.22
CA ASN A 473 3.09 14.30 10.68
C ASN A 473 4.03 13.37 11.45
#